data_fc1a75d404a1fed908ebd5b8eb562d78
#
_entry.id   fc1a75d404a1fed908ebd5b8eb562d78
#
_cell.length_a   1.000
_cell.length_b   1.000
_cell.length_c   1.000
_cell.angle_alpha   90.00
_cell.angle_beta   90.00
_cell.angle_gamma   90.00
#
_symmetry.space_group_name_H-M   'P 1'
#
loop_
_entity.id
_entity.type
_entity.pdbx_description
1 polymer ?
#
loop_
_entity_poly.entity_id
_entity_poly.type
_entity_poly.pdbx_seq_one_letter_code
_entity_poly.pdbx_strand_id
1 'polypeptide(L)'
;MLLMQIPPASAQSGTQGGNIEQNFASSLTAIPAEPLTASGAFYVPVYSSVSMAQGKLRADFSVTLSVHNTSETRPLVLKRIAYFDTSGKMVESYLKAPIALKPFSTIEVFIATSDVRGGTGANFVVDWAAAGEIAEPVVEALMVGGVGAGHYAFITQGRPIRLVGKN
;
A
#
# COMPACT_ATOMS: atom_id res chain seq x y z
N MET A 1 22.96 -14.80 -45.49
CA MET A 1 21.91 -15.11 -44.52
C MET A 1 22.43 -14.66 -43.13
N LEU A 2 22.01 -13.45 -42.72
CA LEU A 2 22.52 -12.79 -41.52
C LEU A 2 21.60 -13.15 -40.36
N LEU A 3 22.11 -13.96 -39.39
CA LEU A 3 21.36 -14.27 -38.18
C LEU A 3 21.42 -13.05 -37.26
N MET A 4 20.27 -12.40 -37.09
CA MET A 4 20.07 -11.37 -36.07
C MET A 4 20.00 -12.06 -34.69
N GLN A 5 21.03 -11.91 -33.86
CA GLN A 5 20.98 -12.31 -32.46
C GLN A 5 20.12 -11.29 -31.67
N ILE A 6 18.98 -11.75 -31.14
CA ILE A 6 18.17 -11.02 -30.18
C ILE A 6 18.87 -11.13 -28.83
N PRO A 7 19.24 -10.00 -28.16
CA PRO A 7 19.79 -10.10 -26.82
C PRO A 7 18.72 -10.61 -25.84
N PRO A 8 19.12 -11.40 -24.84
CA PRO A 8 18.20 -11.88 -23.82
C PRO A 8 17.64 -10.69 -23.05
N ALA A 9 16.31 -10.65 -22.90
CA ALA A 9 15.64 -9.71 -22.03
C ALA A 9 16.15 -9.95 -20.60
N SER A 10 16.85 -8.99 -20.04
CA SER A 10 17.24 -8.98 -18.63
C SER A 10 15.97 -8.94 -17.80
N ALA A 11 15.62 -10.04 -17.17
CA ALA A 11 14.63 -10.05 -16.12
C ALA A 11 15.15 -9.15 -15.00
N GLN A 12 14.63 -7.94 -14.90
CA GLN A 12 14.81 -7.11 -13.72
C GLN A 12 14.10 -7.80 -12.57
N SER A 13 14.85 -8.51 -11.74
CA SER A 13 14.43 -8.89 -10.39
C SER A 13 14.39 -7.59 -9.57
N GLY A 14 13.37 -6.79 -9.80
CA GLY A 14 13.08 -5.61 -9.01
C GLY A 14 12.60 -6.06 -7.63
N THR A 15 13.44 -5.88 -6.63
CA THR A 15 13.00 -5.66 -5.26
C THR A 15 12.10 -4.41 -5.33
N GLN A 16 10.79 -4.61 -5.49
CA GLN A 16 9.83 -3.51 -5.58
C GLN A 16 9.45 -2.97 -4.18
N GLY A 17 10.50 -2.63 -3.38
CA GLY A 17 10.41 -1.51 -2.48
C GLY A 17 10.76 -0.25 -3.25
N GLY A 18 10.13 0.00 -4.39
CA GLY A 18 10.36 1.18 -5.21
C GLY A 18 10.10 2.41 -4.34
N ASN A 19 11.09 3.28 -4.26
CA ASN A 19 11.03 4.53 -3.52
C ASN A 19 9.75 5.27 -3.93
N ILE A 20 8.73 5.28 -3.06
CA ILE A 20 7.44 5.95 -3.28
C ILE A 20 7.67 7.38 -3.76
N GLU A 21 8.67 8.07 -3.21
CA GLU A 21 9.04 9.44 -3.56
C GLU A 21 9.42 9.59 -5.03
N GLN A 22 10.06 8.59 -5.62
CA GLN A 22 10.43 8.62 -7.05
C GLN A 22 9.25 8.27 -7.96
N ASN A 23 8.52 7.21 -7.61
CA ASN A 23 7.41 6.70 -8.44
C ASN A 23 6.22 7.66 -8.46
N PHE A 24 6.00 8.38 -7.36
CA PHE A 24 4.85 9.27 -7.16
C PHE A 24 5.25 10.74 -6.97
N ALA A 25 6.41 11.16 -7.46
CA ALA A 25 6.90 12.54 -7.32
C ALA A 25 5.86 13.61 -7.72
N SER A 26 5.06 13.34 -8.76
CA SER A 26 3.99 14.24 -9.22
C SER A 26 2.81 14.35 -8.24
N SER A 27 2.60 13.35 -7.39
CA SER A 27 1.57 13.32 -6.34
C SER A 27 2.01 13.99 -5.05
N LEU A 28 3.32 14.22 -4.88
CA LEU A 28 3.89 14.74 -3.64
C LEU A 28 4.01 16.27 -3.63
N THR A 29 4.03 16.82 -2.43
CA THR A 29 4.27 18.23 -2.15
C THR A 29 5.12 18.37 -0.88
N ALA A 30 5.54 19.59 -0.56
CA ALA A 30 6.23 19.89 0.69
C ALA A 30 5.32 19.60 1.89
N ILE A 31 5.92 19.10 2.98
CA ILE A 31 5.20 18.94 4.25
C ILE A 31 4.82 20.33 4.75
N PRO A 32 3.56 20.56 5.19
CA PRO A 32 3.14 21.82 5.77
C PRO A 32 4.05 22.26 6.92
N ALA A 33 4.38 23.56 6.96
CA ALA A 33 5.13 24.15 8.07
C ALA A 33 4.26 24.35 9.32
N GLU A 34 2.94 24.40 9.14
CA GLU A 34 1.97 24.56 10.21
C GLU A 34 1.90 23.28 11.08
N PRO A 35 1.54 23.40 12.36
CA PRO A 35 1.36 22.25 13.24
C PRO A 35 0.34 21.24 12.69
N LEU A 36 0.69 19.97 12.73
CA LEU A 36 -0.19 18.88 12.33
C LEU A 36 -1.14 18.55 13.48
N THR A 37 -2.34 19.14 13.46
CA THR A 37 -3.32 19.09 14.56
C THR A 37 -4.34 17.95 14.40
N ALA A 38 -4.56 17.45 13.19
CA ALA A 38 -5.35 16.25 12.93
C ALA A 38 -4.44 15.08 12.64
N SER A 39 -4.78 13.88 13.11
CA SER A 39 -4.03 12.67 12.82
C SER A 39 -4.88 11.42 13.05
N GLY A 40 -4.48 10.33 12.44
CA GLY A 40 -5.13 9.04 12.60
C GLY A 40 -4.27 7.88 12.14
N ALA A 41 -4.83 6.69 12.26
CA ALA A 41 -4.24 5.48 11.72
C ALA A 41 -5.31 4.56 11.17
N PHE A 42 -5.00 3.89 10.07
CA PHE A 42 -5.82 2.84 9.47
C PHE A 42 -5.17 1.47 9.63
N TYR A 43 -5.98 0.48 9.92
CA TYR A 43 -5.67 -0.93 9.76
C TYR A 43 -6.32 -1.41 8.47
N VAL A 44 -5.52 -1.97 7.55
CA VAL A 44 -6.00 -2.46 6.25
C VAL A 44 -5.71 -3.95 6.17
N PRO A 45 -6.72 -4.82 6.30
CA PRO A 45 -6.51 -6.24 6.14
C PRO A 45 -6.17 -6.56 4.69
N VAL A 46 -5.16 -7.40 4.47
CA VAL A 46 -4.77 -7.89 3.14
C VAL A 46 -4.50 -9.38 3.17
N TYR A 47 -4.52 -10.00 2.00
CA TYR A 47 -4.38 -11.44 1.85
C TYR A 47 -3.36 -11.73 0.76
N SER A 48 -2.13 -12.09 1.12
CA SER A 48 -1.11 -12.45 0.13
C SER A 48 -1.17 -13.94 -0.24
N SER A 49 -1.72 -14.78 0.66
CA SER A 49 -1.88 -16.21 0.40
C SER A 49 -2.98 -16.79 1.27
N VAL A 50 -3.99 -17.41 0.67
CA VAL A 50 -5.14 -18.02 1.39
C VAL A 50 -5.30 -19.49 1.05
N SER A 51 -5.80 -20.27 2.01
CA SER A 51 -6.13 -21.69 1.80
C SER A 51 -7.44 -21.84 1.05
N MET A 52 -7.45 -22.72 0.07
CA MET A 52 -8.61 -23.12 -0.72
C MET A 52 -8.80 -24.64 -0.70
N ALA A 53 -9.95 -25.10 -1.19
CA ALA A 53 -10.25 -26.52 -1.33
C ALA A 53 -9.97 -27.31 -0.05
N GLN A 54 -10.55 -26.87 1.07
CA GLN A 54 -10.37 -27.48 2.40
C GLN A 54 -8.90 -27.56 2.85
N GLY A 55 -8.10 -26.55 2.50
CA GLY A 55 -6.68 -26.46 2.83
C GLY A 55 -5.74 -27.22 1.91
N LYS A 56 -6.26 -27.90 0.87
CA LYS A 56 -5.44 -28.67 -0.09
C LYS A 56 -4.72 -27.81 -1.12
N LEU A 57 -5.21 -26.61 -1.37
CA LEU A 57 -4.64 -25.63 -2.31
C LEU A 57 -4.44 -24.30 -1.63
N ARG A 58 -3.54 -23.49 -2.18
CA ARG A 58 -3.38 -22.10 -1.82
C ARG A 58 -3.59 -21.22 -3.05
N ALA A 59 -4.21 -20.08 -2.82
CA ALA A 59 -4.29 -19.00 -3.79
C ALA A 59 -3.39 -17.86 -3.31
N ASP A 60 -2.46 -17.45 -4.17
CA ASP A 60 -1.55 -16.35 -3.91
C ASP A 60 -1.98 -15.11 -4.69
N PHE A 61 -1.90 -13.95 -4.06
CA PHE A 61 -2.40 -12.69 -4.58
C PHE A 61 -1.29 -11.64 -4.56
N SER A 62 -1.23 -10.85 -5.62
CA SER A 62 -0.60 -9.54 -5.53
C SER A 62 -1.50 -8.62 -4.71
N VAL A 63 -0.90 -7.67 -4.01
CA VAL A 63 -1.61 -6.68 -3.21
C VAL A 63 -1.19 -5.30 -3.65
N THR A 64 -2.16 -4.45 -3.97
CA THR A 64 -1.94 -3.02 -4.20
C THR A 64 -2.66 -2.25 -3.10
N LEU A 65 -1.91 -1.73 -2.13
CA LEU A 65 -2.43 -0.74 -1.18
C LEU A 65 -2.47 0.61 -1.86
N SER A 66 -3.59 1.31 -1.81
CA SER A 66 -3.71 2.70 -2.27
C SER A 66 -4.11 3.63 -1.11
N VAL A 67 -3.48 4.80 -1.07
CA VAL A 67 -3.76 5.85 -0.09
C VAL A 67 -4.11 7.13 -0.83
N HIS A 68 -5.34 7.61 -0.66
CA HIS A 68 -5.91 8.75 -1.35
C HIS A 68 -6.07 9.93 -0.39
N ASN A 69 -5.54 11.08 -0.75
CA ASN A 69 -5.91 12.33 -0.12
C ASN A 69 -7.25 12.80 -0.68
N THR A 70 -8.31 12.75 0.11
CA THR A 70 -9.66 13.14 -0.29
C THR A 70 -9.95 14.63 -0.03
N SER A 71 -9.01 15.37 0.53
CA SER A 71 -9.13 16.81 0.74
C SER A 71 -9.03 17.56 -0.58
N GLU A 72 -9.89 18.55 -0.77
CA GLU A 72 -9.86 19.44 -1.93
C GLU A 72 -8.73 20.46 -1.87
N THR A 73 -8.29 20.82 -0.66
CA THR A 73 -7.45 22.01 -0.47
C THR A 73 -6.20 21.77 0.36
N ARG A 74 -6.14 20.71 1.17
CA ARG A 74 -5.06 20.50 2.13
C ARG A 74 -4.20 19.28 1.81
N PRO A 75 -2.88 19.37 2.00
CA PRO A 75 -2.00 18.22 1.94
C PRO A 75 -2.31 17.19 3.04
N LEU A 76 -2.19 15.92 2.70
CA LEU A 76 -2.21 14.79 3.63
C LEU A 76 -0.78 14.33 3.90
N VAL A 77 -0.36 14.34 5.15
CA VAL A 77 0.96 13.84 5.56
C VAL A 77 0.85 12.36 5.93
N LEU A 78 1.59 11.50 5.25
CA LEU A 78 1.76 10.09 5.61
C LEU A 78 3.01 9.93 6.45
N LYS A 79 2.87 9.40 7.66
CA LYS A 79 3.96 9.26 8.65
C LYS A 79 4.53 7.86 8.67
N ARG A 80 3.71 6.86 8.36
CA ARG A 80 4.08 5.45 8.32
C ARG A 80 3.20 4.68 7.34
N ILE A 81 3.80 3.78 6.58
CA ILE A 81 3.13 2.68 5.88
C ILE A 81 3.93 1.44 6.22
N ALA A 82 3.39 0.58 7.06
CA ALA A 82 4.07 -0.63 7.53
C ALA A 82 3.22 -1.87 7.23
N TYR A 83 3.86 -2.92 6.75
CA TYR A 83 3.28 -4.21 6.41
C TYR A 83 3.62 -5.24 7.47
N PHE A 84 2.63 -6.00 7.92
CA PHE A 84 2.73 -7.00 8.95
C PHE A 84 2.24 -8.36 8.44
N ASP A 85 2.84 -9.43 8.93
CA ASP A 85 2.40 -10.80 8.67
C ASP A 85 1.26 -11.26 9.60
N THR A 86 0.78 -12.47 9.37
CA THR A 86 -0.27 -13.13 10.17
C THR A 86 0.07 -13.22 11.67
N SER A 87 1.35 -13.24 12.03
CA SER A 87 1.78 -13.29 13.45
C SER A 87 1.88 -11.91 14.10
N GLY A 88 1.65 -10.84 13.34
CA GLY A 88 1.81 -9.47 13.80
C GLY A 88 3.26 -8.97 13.75
N LYS A 89 4.16 -9.71 13.12
CA LYS A 89 5.54 -9.28 12.92
C LYS A 89 5.60 -8.33 11.72
N MET A 90 6.29 -7.21 11.90
CA MET A 90 6.55 -6.28 10.81
C MET A 90 7.46 -6.92 9.75
N VAL A 91 6.94 -6.99 8.52
CA VAL A 91 7.66 -7.51 7.34
C VAL A 91 8.47 -6.39 6.68
N GLU A 92 7.84 -5.21 6.51
CA GLU A 92 8.45 -4.10 5.80
C GLU A 92 7.88 -2.74 6.22
N SER A 93 8.70 -1.68 6.13
CA SER A 93 8.29 -0.29 6.27
C SER A 93 8.60 0.45 4.97
N TYR A 94 7.60 1.08 4.37
CA TYR A 94 7.69 1.69 3.04
C TYR A 94 8.08 3.16 3.05
N LEU A 95 8.05 3.81 4.19
CA LEU A 95 8.47 5.21 4.34
C LEU A 95 9.70 5.30 5.23
N LYS A 96 10.75 5.97 4.75
CA LYS A 96 11.96 6.32 5.51
C LYS A 96 11.77 7.61 6.30
N ALA A 97 10.95 8.52 5.77
CA ALA A 97 10.57 9.79 6.37
C ALA A 97 9.12 10.10 5.98
N PRO A 98 8.42 11.00 6.71
CA PRO A 98 7.10 11.44 6.31
C PRO A 98 7.10 12.07 4.93
N ILE A 99 6.03 11.84 4.16
CA ILE A 99 5.76 12.46 2.86
C ILE A 99 4.41 13.16 2.89
N ALA A 100 4.18 14.13 2.02
CA ALA A 100 2.89 14.82 1.91
C ALA A 100 2.28 14.65 0.52
N LEU A 101 1.03 14.24 0.46
CA LEU A 101 0.23 14.12 -0.76
C LEU A 101 -0.49 15.43 -1.05
N LYS A 102 -0.48 15.86 -2.32
CA LYS A 102 -1.32 16.99 -2.80
C LYS A 102 -2.81 16.66 -2.59
N PRO A 103 -3.69 17.67 -2.59
CA PRO A 103 -5.13 17.46 -2.70
C PRO A 103 -5.47 16.53 -3.88
N PHE A 104 -6.40 15.60 -3.66
CA PHE A 104 -6.88 14.60 -4.62
C PHE A 104 -5.79 13.66 -5.20
N SER A 105 -4.58 13.67 -4.65
CA SER A 105 -3.54 12.77 -5.15
C SER A 105 -3.52 11.44 -4.39
N THR A 106 -2.89 10.45 -5.00
CA THR A 106 -2.81 9.08 -4.52
C THR A 106 -1.39 8.57 -4.64
N ILE A 107 -1.01 7.68 -3.73
CA ILE A 107 0.17 6.80 -3.84
C ILE A 107 -0.26 5.34 -3.69
N GLU A 108 0.58 4.45 -4.18
CA GLU A 108 0.39 3.02 -3.96
C GLU A 108 1.63 2.33 -3.42
N VAL A 109 1.39 1.19 -2.77
CA VAL A 109 2.40 0.19 -2.40
C VAL A 109 1.99 -1.13 -3.02
N PHE A 110 2.90 -1.74 -3.78
CA PHE A 110 2.65 -3.01 -4.45
C PHE A 110 3.42 -4.15 -3.79
N ILE A 111 2.73 -5.27 -3.54
CA ILE A 111 3.30 -6.55 -3.11
C ILE A 111 3.07 -7.55 -4.24
N ALA A 112 4.15 -8.15 -4.71
CA ALA A 112 4.08 -9.14 -5.79
C ALA A 112 3.40 -10.43 -5.34
N THR A 113 2.76 -11.15 -6.26
CA THR A 113 2.13 -12.46 -6.00
C THR A 113 3.10 -13.48 -5.42
N SER A 114 4.39 -13.38 -5.76
CA SER A 114 5.45 -14.25 -5.22
C SER A 114 5.82 -13.94 -3.76
N ASP A 115 5.41 -12.80 -3.23
CA ASP A 115 5.66 -12.43 -1.84
C ASP A 115 4.51 -12.88 -0.93
N VAL A 116 4.62 -14.11 -0.47
CA VAL A 116 3.63 -14.74 0.42
C VAL A 116 3.93 -14.57 1.91
N ARG A 117 4.92 -13.73 2.28
CA ARG A 117 5.36 -13.54 3.67
C ARG A 117 4.24 -13.09 4.61
N GLY A 118 3.29 -12.30 4.11
CA GLY A 118 2.16 -11.83 4.90
C GLY A 118 1.16 -12.91 5.29
N GLY A 119 0.87 -13.84 4.39
CA GLY A 119 -0.09 -14.92 4.60
C GLY A 119 -1.56 -14.45 4.59
N THR A 120 -2.40 -15.19 5.31
CA THR A 120 -3.86 -14.94 5.37
C THR A 120 -4.24 -13.76 6.29
N GLY A 121 -3.45 -13.50 7.32
CA GLY A 121 -3.70 -12.44 8.31
C GLY A 121 -2.83 -11.21 8.14
N ALA A 122 -2.27 -11.02 6.95
CA ALA A 122 -1.46 -9.86 6.64
C ALA A 122 -2.25 -8.56 6.74
N ASN A 123 -1.57 -7.48 7.05
CA ASN A 123 -2.20 -6.17 7.13
C ASN A 123 -1.20 -5.04 6.91
N PHE A 124 -1.74 -3.88 6.51
CA PHE A 124 -1.01 -2.62 6.60
C PHE A 124 -1.50 -1.80 7.79
N VAL A 125 -0.59 -1.04 8.37
CA VAL A 125 -0.89 0.09 9.24
C VAL A 125 -0.40 1.36 8.56
N VAL A 126 -1.33 2.32 8.37
CA VAL A 126 -1.07 3.60 7.73
C VAL A 126 -1.34 4.71 8.73
N ASP A 127 -0.29 5.41 9.17
CA ASP A 127 -0.41 6.59 10.04
C ASP A 127 -0.39 7.85 9.19
N TRP A 128 -1.35 8.75 9.44
CA TRP A 128 -1.49 10.00 8.72
C TRP A 128 -1.65 11.21 9.66
N ALA A 129 -1.42 12.41 9.13
CA ALA A 129 -1.69 13.65 9.81
C ALA A 129 -1.99 14.79 8.82
N ALA A 130 -2.55 15.89 9.32
CA ALA A 130 -2.81 17.09 8.54
C ALA A 130 -2.71 18.37 9.40
N ALA A 131 -2.41 19.48 8.74
CA ALA A 131 -2.45 20.79 9.35
C ALA A 131 -3.90 21.29 9.38
N GLY A 132 -4.62 20.99 10.45
CA GLY A 132 -6.03 21.31 10.61
C GLY A 132 -6.96 20.18 10.16
N GLU A 133 -8.26 20.44 10.18
CA GLU A 133 -9.30 19.48 9.83
C GLU A 133 -9.32 19.21 8.33
N ILE A 134 -9.34 17.94 7.96
CA ILE A 134 -9.54 17.46 6.59
C ILE A 134 -10.51 16.28 6.59
N ALA A 135 -11.07 15.96 5.43
CA ALA A 135 -11.76 14.69 5.24
C ALA A 135 -10.78 13.52 5.48
N GLU A 136 -11.24 12.46 6.13
CA GLU A 136 -10.39 11.27 6.33
C GLU A 136 -9.91 10.73 4.98
N PRO A 137 -8.63 10.31 4.88
CA PRO A 137 -8.14 9.70 3.65
C PRO A 137 -8.87 8.38 3.36
N VAL A 138 -9.01 8.04 2.09
CA VAL A 138 -9.42 6.69 1.69
C VAL A 138 -8.18 5.83 1.61
N VAL A 139 -8.22 4.71 2.33
CA VAL A 139 -7.13 3.72 2.36
C VAL A 139 -7.73 2.36 2.07
N GLU A 140 -7.32 1.74 0.99
CA GLU A 140 -7.85 0.45 0.56
C GLU A 140 -6.78 -0.42 -0.08
N ALA A 141 -7.04 -1.72 -0.17
CA ALA A 141 -6.14 -2.66 -0.82
C ALA A 141 -6.90 -3.53 -1.81
N LEU A 142 -6.38 -3.62 -3.02
CA LEU A 142 -6.84 -4.51 -4.08
C LEU A 142 -5.95 -5.75 -4.10
N MET A 143 -6.56 -6.93 -3.97
CA MET A 143 -5.91 -8.21 -4.19
C MET A 143 -6.29 -8.75 -5.56
N VAL A 144 -5.28 -9.19 -6.34
CA VAL A 144 -5.48 -9.82 -7.65
C VAL A 144 -4.64 -11.09 -7.73
N GLY A 145 -5.26 -12.19 -8.11
CA GLY A 145 -4.56 -13.47 -8.23
C GLY A 145 -5.37 -14.51 -9.00
N GLY A 146 -4.88 -15.74 -9.03
CA GLY A 146 -5.55 -16.83 -9.72
C GLY A 146 -5.11 -18.19 -9.23
N VAL A 147 -5.96 -19.20 -9.49
CA VAL A 147 -5.68 -20.61 -9.25
C VAL A 147 -6.14 -21.38 -10.48
N GLY A 148 -5.22 -22.09 -11.14
CA GLY A 148 -5.49 -22.75 -12.41
C GLY A 148 -5.94 -21.73 -13.47
N ALA A 149 -7.11 -21.95 -14.07
CA ALA A 149 -7.71 -21.03 -15.05
C ALA A 149 -8.60 -19.94 -14.42
N GLY A 150 -8.82 -19.98 -13.10
CA GLY A 150 -9.64 -19.01 -12.38
C GLY A 150 -8.86 -17.78 -11.96
N HIS A 151 -9.45 -16.60 -12.20
CA HIS A 151 -8.91 -15.30 -11.76
C HIS A 151 -9.83 -14.69 -10.72
N TYR A 152 -9.24 -14.07 -9.70
CA TYR A 152 -9.95 -13.45 -8.58
C TYR A 152 -9.41 -12.06 -8.34
N ALA A 153 -10.31 -11.13 -8.06
CA ALA A 153 -9.96 -9.80 -7.60
C ALA A 153 -10.97 -9.36 -6.53
N PHE A 154 -10.48 -8.73 -5.46
CA PHE A 154 -11.33 -8.19 -4.41
C PHE A 154 -10.61 -7.06 -3.69
N ILE A 155 -11.40 -6.21 -3.03
CA ILE A 155 -10.93 -5.02 -2.33
C ILE A 155 -11.25 -5.17 -0.85
N THR A 156 -10.32 -4.71 0.00
CA THR A 156 -10.54 -4.47 1.41
C THR A 156 -10.37 -2.99 1.72
N GLN A 157 -11.20 -2.48 2.62
CA GLN A 157 -11.11 -1.09 3.05
C GLN A 157 -10.41 -0.99 4.39
N GLY A 158 -9.59 0.05 4.56
CA GLY A 158 -8.97 0.41 5.82
C GLY A 158 -10.02 0.80 6.85
N ARG A 159 -9.81 0.36 8.10
CA ARG A 159 -10.61 0.75 9.26
C ARG A 159 -9.80 1.69 10.13
N PRO A 160 -10.35 2.85 10.52
CA PRO A 160 -9.66 3.72 11.46
C PRO A 160 -9.51 3.01 12.81
N ILE A 161 -8.26 2.97 13.32
CA ILE A 161 -7.92 2.38 14.62
C ILE A 161 -7.50 3.43 15.64
N ARG A 162 -7.23 4.64 15.16
CA ARG A 162 -6.83 5.76 15.99
C ARG A 162 -7.21 7.06 15.29
N LEU A 163 -7.95 7.92 16.00
CA LEU A 163 -8.28 9.29 15.60
C LEU A 163 -7.85 10.21 16.74
N VAL A 164 -7.02 11.20 16.45
CA VAL A 164 -6.61 12.24 17.40
C VAL A 164 -7.03 13.58 16.82
N GLY A 165 -7.86 14.34 17.57
CA GLY A 165 -8.30 15.67 17.15
C GLY A 165 -9.81 15.89 17.08
N LYS A 166 -10.62 14.95 17.57
CA LYS A 166 -12.03 15.23 17.90
C LYS A 166 -12.17 15.35 19.43
N ASN A 167 -12.00 16.54 19.95
CA ASN A 167 -12.61 17.01 21.20
C ASN A 167 -13.73 17.97 20.84
#